data_9d58870ecf495c846bdf846638331818
#
_entry.id   9d58870ecf495c846bdf846638331818
#
_cell.length_a   1.000
_cell.length_b   1.000
_cell.length_c   1.000
_cell.angle_alpha   90.00
_cell.angle_beta   90.00
_cell.angle_gamma   90.00
#
_symmetry.space_group_name_H-M   'P 1'
#
loop_
_entity.id
_entity.type
_entity.pdbx_description
1 polymer ?
#
loop_
_entity_poly.entity_id
_entity_poly.type
_entity_poly.pdbx_seq_one_letter_code
_entity_poly.pdbx_strand_id
1 'polypeptide(L)'
;KEGTYKGKFSAYCHFFGYEGRCAFPSNFDADYCYALGYNAFVLIASGVTGYLSSVRNLTAPANEWVAGGIPLTMMMNMEQRHGSKKPVIKKALVELDGKPFKEYAAHRDEWAINTDYLYPGAIQYYGPAEVCDQPTKTLKLERN
;
A
#
# COMPACT_ATOMS: atom_id res chain seq x y z
N LYS A 1 -16.40 30.70 -32.79
CA LYS A 1 -17.72 30.32 -33.37
C LYS A 1 -18.66 30.11 -32.20
N GLU A 2 -19.15 31.20 -31.63
CA GLU A 2 -20.16 31.18 -30.58
C GLU A 2 -21.49 30.70 -31.18
N GLY A 3 -22.16 29.80 -30.49
CA GLY A 3 -23.55 29.46 -30.76
C GLY A 3 -23.82 28.22 -31.61
N THR A 4 -22.83 27.39 -31.90
CA THR A 4 -23.08 26.13 -32.67
C THR A 4 -23.56 24.96 -31.79
N TYR A 5 -23.25 24.97 -30.47
CA TYR A 5 -23.73 23.93 -29.55
C TYR A 5 -24.97 24.39 -28.79
N LYS A 6 -26.05 23.69 -29.00
CA LYS A 6 -27.36 23.98 -28.37
C LYS A 6 -27.71 23.05 -27.21
N GLY A 7 -26.86 22.13 -26.87
CA GLY A 7 -27.06 21.21 -25.74
C GLY A 7 -26.72 21.83 -24.39
N LYS A 8 -27.11 21.15 -23.32
CA LYS A 8 -26.68 21.50 -21.95
C LYS A 8 -25.39 20.80 -21.60
N PHE A 9 -24.44 21.52 -21.07
CA PHE A 9 -23.27 20.92 -20.43
C PHE A 9 -23.66 20.43 -19.05
N SER A 10 -23.34 19.17 -18.74
CA SER A 10 -23.43 18.63 -17.38
C SER A 10 -22.09 18.00 -17.01
N ALA A 11 -21.57 18.37 -15.86
CA ALA A 11 -20.41 17.73 -15.27
C ALA A 11 -20.85 16.66 -14.28
N TYR A 12 -20.33 15.45 -14.44
CA TYR A 12 -20.54 14.36 -13.49
C TYR A 12 -19.24 14.10 -12.77
N CYS A 13 -19.25 14.28 -11.45
CA CYS A 13 -18.09 14.00 -10.61
C CYS A 13 -18.15 12.55 -10.12
N HIS A 14 -17.12 11.78 -10.40
CA HIS A 14 -16.97 10.41 -9.92
C HIS A 14 -15.84 10.34 -8.89
N PHE A 15 -16.12 9.73 -7.75
CA PHE A 15 -15.13 9.46 -6.73
C PHE A 15 -14.92 7.95 -6.60
N PHE A 16 -13.80 7.48 -7.10
CA PHE A 16 -13.48 6.05 -7.12
C PHE A 16 -12.95 5.52 -5.78
N GLY A 17 -12.56 6.39 -4.87
CA GLY A 17 -12.05 6.01 -3.57
C GLY A 17 -10.71 5.29 -3.65
N TYR A 18 -10.55 4.28 -2.80
CA TYR A 18 -9.33 3.48 -2.76
C TYR A 18 -9.20 2.57 -3.97
N GLU A 19 -10.27 2.08 -4.52
CA GLU A 19 -10.27 1.22 -5.72
C GLU A 19 -9.64 1.90 -6.93
N GLY A 20 -9.77 3.21 -7.06
CA GLY A 20 -9.11 3.99 -8.10
C GLY A 20 -7.61 4.22 -7.90
N ARG A 21 -7.04 3.74 -6.78
CA ARG A 21 -5.64 3.96 -6.40
C ARG A 21 -4.88 2.69 -6.06
N CYS A 22 -5.49 1.55 -6.18
CA CYS A 22 -4.85 0.26 -5.92
C CYS A 22 -5.09 -0.72 -7.07
N ALA A 23 -4.15 -1.64 -7.23
CA ALA A 23 -4.34 -2.82 -8.07
C ALA A 23 -5.11 -3.91 -7.30
N PHE A 24 -5.47 -4.99 -7.98
CA PHE A 24 -5.97 -6.19 -7.31
C PHE A 24 -4.90 -6.77 -6.39
N PRO A 25 -5.29 -7.34 -5.24
CA PRO A 25 -4.35 -7.93 -4.30
C PRO A 25 -3.62 -9.12 -4.94
N SER A 26 -2.33 -9.23 -4.65
CA SER A 26 -1.53 -10.41 -4.94
C SER A 26 -1.64 -11.44 -3.80
N ASN A 27 -1.09 -12.64 -3.99
CA ASN A 27 -0.97 -13.63 -2.92
C ASN A 27 -0.16 -13.08 -1.73
N PHE A 28 0.90 -12.32 -2.00
CA PHE A 28 1.66 -11.62 -0.98
C PHE A 28 0.77 -10.70 -0.13
N ASP A 29 -0.08 -9.89 -0.78
CA ASP A 29 -0.98 -8.98 -0.07
C ASP A 29 -1.96 -9.74 0.82
N ALA A 30 -2.49 -10.87 0.33
CA ALA A 30 -3.42 -11.70 1.08
C ALA A 30 -2.77 -12.29 2.33
N ASP A 31 -1.58 -12.89 2.22
CA ASP A 31 -0.83 -13.45 3.34
C ASP A 31 -0.41 -12.37 4.34
N TYR A 32 0.05 -11.24 3.84
CA TYR A 32 0.44 -10.12 4.68
C TYR A 32 -0.74 -9.53 5.46
N CYS A 33 -1.87 -9.31 4.81
CA CYS A 33 -3.09 -8.83 5.47
C CYS A 33 -3.63 -9.85 6.48
N TYR A 34 -3.59 -11.15 6.16
CA TYR A 34 -3.96 -12.20 7.10
C TYR A 34 -3.06 -12.20 8.34
N ALA A 35 -1.74 -12.13 8.14
CA ALA A 35 -0.76 -12.06 9.23
C ALA A 35 -0.97 -10.82 10.11
N LEU A 36 -1.22 -9.65 9.51
CA LEU A 36 -1.52 -8.41 10.24
C LEU A 36 -2.80 -8.53 11.08
N GLY A 37 -3.87 -9.10 10.51
CA GLY A 37 -5.15 -9.28 11.21
C GLY A 37 -5.04 -10.27 12.35
N TYR A 38 -4.40 -11.41 12.14
CA TYR A 38 -4.18 -12.41 13.18
C TYR A 38 -3.32 -11.87 14.32
N ASN A 39 -2.23 -11.18 13.99
CA ASN A 39 -1.37 -10.52 14.98
C ASN A 39 -2.11 -9.43 15.78
N ALA A 40 -2.98 -8.65 15.12
CA ALA A 40 -3.83 -7.67 15.81
C ALA A 40 -4.74 -8.34 16.85
N PHE A 41 -5.34 -9.50 16.49
CA PHE A 41 -6.13 -10.29 17.43
C PHE A 41 -5.28 -10.75 18.62
N VAL A 42 -4.06 -11.23 18.39
CA VAL A 42 -3.15 -11.68 19.48
C VAL A 42 -2.81 -10.52 20.42
N LEU A 43 -2.53 -9.32 19.89
CA LEU A 43 -2.28 -8.13 20.70
C LEU A 43 -3.49 -7.80 21.59
N ILE A 44 -4.70 -7.82 21.03
CA ILE A 44 -5.94 -7.57 21.76
C ILE A 44 -6.17 -8.64 22.83
N ALA A 45 -6.05 -9.92 22.48
CA ALA A 45 -6.24 -11.03 23.40
C ALA A 45 -5.22 -11.02 24.57
N SER A 46 -4.04 -10.46 24.33
CA SER A 46 -3.00 -10.26 25.33
C SER A 46 -3.19 -8.99 26.19
N GLY A 47 -4.29 -8.26 26.00
CA GLY A 47 -4.58 -7.01 26.72
C GLY A 47 -3.68 -5.83 26.33
N VAL A 48 -2.97 -5.92 25.22
CA VAL A 48 -2.08 -4.85 24.74
C VAL A 48 -2.89 -3.82 23.96
N THR A 49 -2.92 -2.57 24.43
CA THR A 49 -3.63 -1.46 23.78
C THR A 49 -2.65 -0.38 23.32
N GLY A 50 -3.06 0.43 22.34
CA GLY A 50 -2.23 1.52 21.82
C GLY A 50 -1.06 1.04 20.93
N TYR A 51 -1.15 -0.15 20.40
CA TYR A 51 -0.17 -0.74 19.49
C TYR A 51 -0.75 -0.93 18.08
N LEU A 52 0.08 -0.72 17.07
CA LEU A 52 -0.19 -1.09 15.69
C LEU A 52 0.33 -2.50 15.45
N SER A 53 -0.46 -3.34 14.81
CA SER A 53 0.01 -4.62 14.29
C SER A 53 1.10 -4.39 13.23
N SER A 54 2.19 -5.12 13.33
CA SER A 54 3.34 -5.00 12.43
C SER A 54 3.91 -6.38 12.10
N VAL A 55 4.25 -6.56 10.84
CA VAL A 55 4.97 -7.74 10.37
C VAL A 55 6.23 -7.29 9.64
N ARG A 56 7.34 -7.86 10.01
CA ARG A 56 8.67 -7.54 9.48
C ARG A 56 9.24 -8.71 8.70
N ASN A 57 10.36 -8.49 8.03
CA ASN A 57 11.06 -9.47 7.19
C ASN A 57 10.24 -9.90 5.96
N LEU A 58 9.49 -8.97 5.38
CA LEU A 58 8.52 -9.24 4.30
C LEU A 58 9.14 -9.66 2.97
N THR A 59 10.46 -9.57 2.80
CA THR A 59 11.17 -10.08 1.61
C THR A 59 11.53 -11.56 1.71
N ALA A 60 11.44 -12.14 2.91
CA ALA A 60 11.64 -13.56 3.15
C ALA A 60 10.32 -14.34 2.91
N PRO A 61 10.39 -15.67 2.81
CA PRO A 61 9.20 -16.52 2.83
C PRO A 61 8.31 -16.26 4.05
N ALA A 62 7.00 -16.46 3.92
CA ALA A 62 6.02 -16.08 4.94
C ALA A 62 6.26 -16.75 6.31
N ASN A 63 6.80 -17.97 6.34
CA ASN A 63 7.16 -18.67 7.58
C ASN A 63 8.34 -18.04 8.34
N GLU A 64 9.08 -17.13 7.72
CA GLU A 64 10.17 -16.37 8.32
C GLU A 64 9.76 -14.94 8.72
N TRP A 65 8.52 -14.56 8.48
CA TRP A 65 8.01 -13.26 8.87
C TRP A 65 7.96 -13.13 10.39
N VAL A 66 8.21 -11.92 10.87
CA VAL A 66 8.24 -11.62 12.31
C VAL A 66 7.08 -10.69 12.66
N ALA A 67 6.05 -11.26 13.28
CA ALA A 67 4.91 -10.50 13.80
C ALA A 67 5.27 -9.78 15.11
N GLY A 68 4.66 -8.62 15.34
CA GLY A 68 4.87 -7.84 16.57
C GLY A 68 3.98 -6.61 16.65
N GLY A 69 4.20 -5.79 17.66
CA GLY A 69 3.47 -4.56 17.88
C GLY A 69 4.40 -3.35 17.92
N ILE A 70 3.94 -2.25 17.33
CA ILE A 70 4.62 -0.95 17.41
C ILE A 70 3.76 -0.02 18.25
N PRO A 71 4.25 0.55 19.38
CA PRO A 71 3.51 1.54 20.13
C PRO A 71 3.11 2.72 19.25
N LEU A 72 1.85 3.12 19.28
CA LEU A 72 1.34 4.24 18.48
C LEU A 72 2.15 5.52 18.68
N THR A 73 2.62 5.75 19.91
CA THR A 73 3.45 6.90 20.25
C THR A 73 4.79 6.95 19.51
N MET A 74 5.33 5.80 19.12
CA MET A 74 6.56 5.74 18.31
C MET A 74 6.35 6.20 16.86
N MET A 75 5.11 6.24 16.39
CA MET A 75 4.76 6.71 15.05
C MET A 75 4.47 8.21 15.01
N MET A 76 4.38 8.87 16.18
CA MET A 76 4.00 10.27 16.29
C MET A 76 5.21 11.19 16.23
N ASN A 77 5.05 12.29 15.49
CA ASN A 77 5.97 13.42 15.48
C ASN A 77 5.24 14.69 15.92
N MET A 78 5.95 15.61 16.55
CA MET A 78 5.40 16.91 16.93
C MET A 78 5.50 17.88 15.75
N GLU A 79 4.37 18.27 15.19
CA GLU A 79 4.30 19.24 14.09
C GLU A 79 3.56 20.51 14.51
N GLN A 80 4.00 21.65 13.97
CA GLN A 80 3.30 22.91 14.14
C GLN A 80 2.06 22.93 13.22
N ARG A 81 0.87 22.93 13.82
CA ARG A 81 -0.40 23.01 13.10
C ARG A 81 -1.33 24.02 13.75
N HIS A 82 -1.85 24.95 12.94
CA HIS A 82 -2.80 25.97 13.40
C HIS A 82 -2.35 26.70 14.67
N GLY A 83 -1.08 27.13 14.72
CA GLY A 83 -0.53 27.91 15.82
C GLY A 83 -0.12 27.11 17.07
N SER A 84 -0.30 25.78 17.09
CA SER A 84 0.09 24.92 18.22
C SER A 84 0.87 23.69 17.76
N LYS A 85 1.72 23.14 18.64
CA LYS A 85 2.38 21.86 18.42
C LYS A 85 1.39 20.72 18.68
N LYS A 86 1.21 19.83 17.73
CA LYS A 86 0.32 18.65 17.84
C LYS A 86 1.06 17.37 17.49
N PRO A 87 0.80 16.26 18.20
CA PRO A 87 1.30 14.96 17.80
C PRO A 87 0.55 14.49 16.54
N VAL A 88 1.29 14.09 15.52
CA VAL A 88 0.74 13.59 14.26
C VAL A 88 1.52 12.38 13.80
N ILE A 89 0.85 11.43 13.14
CA ILE A 89 1.51 10.35 12.41
C ILE A 89 1.97 10.94 11.08
N LYS A 90 3.28 10.92 10.85
CA LYS A 90 3.87 11.44 9.62
C LYS A 90 3.61 10.47 8.48
N LYS A 91 3.14 10.99 7.35
CA LYS A 91 2.98 10.20 6.12
C LYS A 91 4.35 9.77 5.59
N ALA A 92 4.48 8.50 5.24
CA ALA A 92 5.56 8.05 4.37
C ALA A 92 5.21 8.46 2.93
N LEU A 93 5.93 9.41 2.39
CA LEU A 93 5.75 9.86 1.01
C LEU A 93 6.65 9.04 0.09
N VAL A 94 6.24 8.94 -1.18
CA VAL A 94 7.07 8.31 -2.21
C VAL A 94 8.34 9.13 -2.38
N GLU A 95 9.50 8.48 -2.27
CA GLU A 95 10.80 9.10 -2.50
C GLU A 95 11.06 9.19 -4.00
N LEU A 96 11.07 10.42 -4.54
CA LEU A 96 11.24 10.65 -5.98
C LEU A 96 12.63 10.24 -6.49
N ASP A 97 13.61 10.18 -5.61
CA ASP A 97 14.95 9.68 -5.90
C ASP A 97 15.12 8.17 -5.61
N GLY A 98 14.09 7.55 -5.05
CA GLY A 98 14.06 6.13 -4.73
C GLY A 98 13.96 5.24 -5.97
N LYS A 99 14.46 4.01 -5.87
CA LYS A 99 14.41 3.03 -6.97
C LYS A 99 12.98 2.74 -7.45
N PRO A 100 11.95 2.58 -6.57
CA PRO A 100 10.59 2.35 -7.02
C PRO A 100 10.04 3.45 -7.92
N PHE A 101 10.28 4.72 -7.55
CA PHE A 101 9.81 5.83 -8.38
C PHE A 101 10.58 5.95 -9.70
N LYS A 102 11.89 5.75 -9.69
CA LYS A 102 12.71 5.75 -10.92
C LYS A 102 12.29 4.67 -11.90
N GLU A 103 12.00 3.48 -11.40
CA GLU A 103 11.47 2.38 -12.22
C GLU A 103 10.11 2.75 -12.82
N TYR A 104 9.19 3.29 -12.04
CA TYR A 104 7.92 3.80 -12.54
C TYR A 104 8.11 4.90 -13.57
N ALA A 105 8.95 5.89 -13.29
CA ALA A 105 9.17 7.02 -14.19
C ALA A 105 9.78 6.63 -15.53
N ALA A 106 10.58 5.57 -15.55
CA ALA A 106 11.18 5.04 -16.79
C ALA A 106 10.15 4.40 -17.74
N HIS A 107 9.04 3.90 -17.20
CA HIS A 107 8.04 3.14 -17.97
C HIS A 107 6.67 3.81 -18.07
N ARG A 108 6.38 4.84 -17.28
CA ARG A 108 5.03 5.41 -17.13
C ARG A 108 4.39 5.85 -18.44
N ASP A 109 5.17 6.40 -19.37
CA ASP A 109 4.64 6.92 -20.63
C ASP A 109 4.25 5.76 -21.58
N GLU A 110 5.01 4.68 -21.59
CA GLU A 110 4.68 3.45 -22.30
C GLU A 110 3.47 2.77 -21.67
N TRP A 111 3.44 2.60 -20.38
CA TRP A 111 2.33 1.97 -19.64
C TRP A 111 1.00 2.73 -19.83
N ALA A 112 1.06 4.06 -19.91
CA ALA A 112 -0.13 4.89 -20.14
C ALA A 112 -0.77 4.63 -21.51
N ILE A 113 0.03 4.28 -22.52
CA ILE A 113 -0.44 4.03 -23.90
C ILE A 113 -0.84 2.57 -24.08
N ASN A 114 -0.03 1.64 -23.58
CA ASN A 114 -0.17 0.21 -23.83
C ASN A 114 -1.12 -0.51 -22.87
N THR A 115 -1.61 0.17 -21.84
CA THR A 115 -2.46 -0.44 -20.80
C THR A 115 -1.78 -1.66 -20.15
N ASP A 116 -0.52 -1.51 -19.77
CA ASP A 116 0.31 -2.56 -19.18
C ASP A 116 -0.15 -2.85 -17.75
N TYR A 117 -1.14 -3.70 -17.63
CA TYR A 117 -1.68 -4.17 -16.36
C TYR A 117 -1.51 -5.67 -16.23
N LEU A 118 -0.85 -6.08 -15.14
CA LEU A 118 -0.73 -7.50 -14.78
C LEU A 118 -1.83 -7.87 -13.79
N TYR A 119 -2.73 -8.75 -14.22
CA TYR A 119 -3.70 -9.35 -13.32
C TYR A 119 -2.98 -10.41 -12.46
N PRO A 120 -3.01 -10.32 -11.12
CA PRO A 120 -2.25 -11.21 -10.24
C PRO A 120 -2.80 -12.65 -10.20
N GLY A 121 -3.96 -12.89 -10.78
CA GLY A 121 -4.62 -14.19 -10.74
C GLY A 121 -5.46 -14.41 -9.47
N ALA A 122 -5.83 -15.65 -9.24
CA ALA A 122 -6.57 -16.05 -8.05
C ALA A 122 -5.65 -16.08 -6.82
N ILE A 123 -6.18 -15.68 -5.67
CA ILE A 123 -5.46 -15.82 -4.40
C ILE A 123 -5.24 -17.29 -4.07
N GLN A 124 -3.99 -17.62 -3.74
CA GLN A 124 -3.56 -19.00 -3.47
C GLN A 124 -2.63 -19.02 -2.26
N TYR A 125 -3.08 -19.65 -1.17
CA TYR A 125 -2.32 -19.73 0.09
C TYR A 125 -1.36 -20.93 0.16
N TYR A 126 -1.52 -21.89 -0.74
CA TYR A 126 -0.74 -23.12 -0.76
C TYR A 126 -0.18 -23.38 -2.15
N GLY A 127 1.06 -23.84 -2.20
CA GLY A 127 1.73 -24.16 -3.44
C GLY A 127 3.23 -23.82 -3.41
N PRO A 128 3.88 -23.83 -4.57
CA PRO A 128 5.28 -23.43 -4.69
C PRO A 128 5.49 -21.98 -4.23
N ALA A 129 6.58 -21.70 -3.54
CA ALA A 129 6.91 -20.35 -3.04
C ALA A 129 6.98 -19.31 -4.17
N GLU A 130 7.35 -19.72 -5.37
CA GLU A 130 7.37 -18.87 -6.57
C GLU A 130 5.98 -18.35 -6.96
N VAL A 131 4.92 -18.98 -6.50
CA VAL A 131 3.53 -18.59 -6.77
C VAL A 131 2.92 -17.90 -5.55
N CYS A 132 3.13 -18.46 -4.35
CA CYS A 132 2.44 -18.03 -3.15
C CYS A 132 3.15 -16.89 -2.41
N ASP A 133 4.50 -16.89 -2.39
CA ASP A 133 5.31 -16.07 -1.47
C ASP A 133 6.10 -14.96 -2.18
N GLN A 134 5.76 -14.60 -3.41
CA GLN A 134 6.51 -13.57 -4.12
C GLN A 134 6.23 -12.17 -3.56
N PRO A 135 7.22 -11.48 -3.00
CA PRO A 135 7.06 -10.09 -2.58
C PRO A 135 6.84 -9.18 -3.78
N THR A 136 6.18 -8.05 -3.55
CA THR A 136 5.91 -7.06 -4.60
C THR A 136 7.20 -6.50 -5.20
N LYS A 137 7.15 -6.06 -6.47
CA LYS A 137 8.28 -5.41 -7.14
C LYS A 137 8.80 -4.20 -6.36
N THR A 138 7.90 -3.39 -5.82
CA THR A 138 8.24 -2.23 -4.99
C THR A 138 9.08 -2.63 -3.79
N LEU A 139 8.66 -3.64 -3.04
CA LEU A 139 9.38 -4.12 -1.87
C LEU A 139 10.77 -4.68 -2.22
N LYS A 140 10.89 -5.38 -3.36
CA LYS A 140 12.18 -5.85 -3.87
C LYS A 140 13.13 -4.71 -4.22
N LEU A 141 12.59 -3.63 -4.82
CA LEU A 141 13.38 -2.46 -5.22
C LEU A 141 13.84 -1.61 -4.01
N GLU A 142 13.02 -1.50 -2.97
CA GLU A 142 13.36 -0.74 -1.77
C GLU A 142 14.52 -1.37 -0.97
N ARG A 143 14.69 -2.69 -1.06
CA ARG A 143 15.65 -3.43 -0.24
C ARG A 143 16.93 -3.87 -0.97
N ASN A 144 16.99 -3.68 -2.27
CA ASN A 144 18.17 -3.87 -3.10
C ASN A 144 18.78 -2.51 -3.47
#